data_d58b0a57e8dd1ed71cf8a4a61c82de8d
#
_entry.id   d58b0a57e8dd1ed71cf8a4a61c82de8d
#
_cell.length_a   1.000
_cell.length_b   1.000
_cell.length_c   1.000
_cell.angle_alpha   90.00
_cell.angle_beta   90.00
_cell.angle_gamma   90.00
#
_symmetry.space_group_name_H-M   'P 1'
#
loop_
_entity.id
_entity.type
_entity.pdbx_description
1 polymer ?
#
loop_
_entity_poly.entity_id
_entity_poly.type
_entity_poly.pdbx_seq_one_letter_code
_entity_poly.pdbx_strand_id
1 'polypeptide(L)'
;IGSGLVGSEMCIRDRYRNLAVEEYLLLHCEDKECILYLWQNQNTVVIGRNQNAWKECRTTKLEEEGGHLARRLSGGGAVYHDLGNMNFTFLINKEEYDLDRQLQVIIGAMEILGLKAEKSGRNDILIDGKKFSGNAFYEQEKHCYHHGTIMVGVNMETLSRYLTVSKDKLKAKGVDSVKSRVTNL
;
A
#
# COMPACT_ATOMS: atom_id res chain seq x y z
N ILE A 1 4.41 -23.20 13.57
CA ILE A 1 4.47 -21.75 13.23
C ILE A 1 5.94 -21.37 13.27
N GLY A 2 6.59 -21.36 12.12
CA GLY A 2 7.97 -20.94 12.00
C GLY A 2 8.01 -19.45 11.67
N SER A 3 8.33 -18.58 12.63
CA SER A 3 8.63 -17.19 12.40
C SER A 3 10.09 -17.07 11.93
N GLY A 4 10.30 -17.01 10.63
CA GLY A 4 11.62 -16.75 10.05
C GLY A 4 11.64 -15.36 9.44
N LEU A 5 12.05 -14.34 10.18
CA LEU A 5 12.49 -13.08 9.58
C LEU A 5 13.90 -13.29 9.04
N VAL A 6 14.01 -13.54 7.74
CA VAL A 6 15.30 -13.56 7.05
C VAL A 6 15.31 -12.48 5.98
N GLY A 7 16.04 -11.41 6.21
CA GLY A 7 16.30 -10.41 5.20
C GLY A 7 17.47 -9.52 5.59
N SER A 8 18.48 -9.41 4.73
CA SER A 8 19.44 -8.31 4.84
C SER A 8 18.73 -7.00 4.57
N GLU A 9 19.06 -5.92 5.28
CA GLU A 9 18.43 -4.59 5.14
C GLU A 9 18.38 -4.09 3.68
N MET A 10 19.30 -4.50 2.83
CA MET A 10 19.41 -4.10 1.43
C MET A 10 18.29 -4.70 0.55
N CYS A 11 17.70 -5.83 0.94
CA CYS A 11 16.68 -6.53 0.15
C CYS A 11 15.26 -6.03 0.40
N ILE A 12 14.99 -5.53 1.60
CA ILE A 12 13.63 -5.12 2.03
C ILE A 12 13.21 -3.80 1.38
N ARG A 13 14.15 -3.01 0.86
CA ARG A 13 13.92 -1.67 0.31
C ARG A 13 13.83 -1.60 -1.22
N ASP A 14 14.05 -2.73 -1.91
CA ASP A 14 13.99 -2.79 -3.37
C ASP A 14 12.56 -3.05 -3.85
N ARG A 15 11.99 -2.04 -4.51
CA ARG A 15 10.63 -2.03 -5.05
C ARG A 15 10.30 -3.14 -6.02
N TYR A 16 11.22 -3.50 -6.90
CA TYR A 16 10.98 -4.54 -7.90
C TYR A 16 11.05 -5.92 -7.26
N ARG A 17 12.02 -6.10 -6.37
CA ARG A 17 12.13 -7.32 -5.58
C ARG A 17 10.92 -7.53 -4.68
N ASN A 18 10.46 -6.48 -3.99
CA ASN A 18 9.31 -6.58 -3.10
C ASN A 18 8.04 -6.99 -3.85
N LEU A 19 7.78 -6.39 -5.01
CA LEU A 19 6.64 -6.76 -5.86
C LEU A 19 6.79 -8.16 -6.46
N ALA A 20 8.01 -8.57 -6.83
CA ALA A 20 8.28 -9.93 -7.30
C ALA A 20 8.12 -10.97 -6.20
N VAL A 21 8.54 -10.66 -4.95
CA VAL A 21 8.31 -11.54 -3.79
C VAL A 21 6.81 -11.64 -3.49
N GLU A 22 6.05 -10.53 -3.56
CA GLU A 22 4.60 -10.55 -3.40
C GLU A 22 3.93 -11.48 -4.42
N GLU A 23 4.32 -11.39 -5.70
CA GLU A 23 3.81 -12.27 -6.76
C GLU A 23 4.24 -13.73 -6.55
N TYR A 24 5.50 -13.95 -6.18
CA TYR A 24 6.00 -15.30 -5.88
C TYR A 24 5.22 -15.94 -4.73
N LEU A 25 5.04 -15.24 -3.63
CA LEU A 25 4.28 -15.73 -2.47
C LEU A 25 2.82 -15.98 -2.83
N LEU A 26 2.21 -15.14 -3.70
CA LEU A 26 0.85 -15.35 -4.18
C LEU A 26 0.71 -16.69 -4.91
N LEU A 27 1.64 -17.01 -5.80
CA LEU A 27 1.59 -18.21 -6.62
C LEU A 27 1.95 -19.50 -5.84
N HIS A 28 2.59 -19.37 -4.67
CA HIS A 28 3.05 -20.48 -3.85
C HIS A 28 2.35 -20.57 -2.49
N CYS A 29 1.28 -19.80 -2.27
CA CYS A 29 0.47 -19.87 -1.07
C CYS A 29 -0.30 -21.21 -1.06
N GLU A 30 -0.11 -22.01 -0.03
CA GLU A 30 -0.75 -23.32 0.10
C GLU A 30 -2.20 -23.20 0.59
N ASP A 31 -2.96 -24.29 0.42
CA ASP A 31 -4.33 -24.35 0.91
C ASP A 31 -4.34 -24.21 2.45
N LYS A 32 -5.26 -23.41 2.98
CA LYS A 32 -5.40 -23.07 4.40
C LYS A 32 -4.21 -22.29 4.99
N GLU A 33 -3.35 -21.75 4.14
CA GLU A 33 -2.28 -20.85 4.53
C GLU A 33 -2.73 -19.39 4.37
N CYS A 34 -2.32 -18.54 5.32
CA CYS A 34 -2.41 -17.09 5.21
C CYS A 34 -1.04 -16.50 5.48
N ILE A 35 -0.42 -15.93 4.46
CA ILE A 35 0.89 -15.32 4.56
C ILE A 35 0.72 -13.82 4.80
N LEU A 36 1.31 -13.30 5.87
CA LEU A 36 1.47 -11.87 6.08
C LEU A 36 2.89 -11.45 5.70
N TYR A 37 3.01 -10.69 4.62
CA TYR A 37 4.27 -10.14 4.13
C TYR A 37 4.35 -8.65 4.44
N LEU A 38 5.38 -8.22 5.19
CA LEU A 38 5.66 -6.82 5.53
C LEU A 38 6.88 -6.35 4.75
N TRP A 39 6.77 -5.15 4.13
CA TRP A 39 7.83 -4.64 3.27
C TRP A 39 7.81 -3.11 3.15
N GLN A 40 8.93 -2.55 2.73
CA GLN A 40 9.10 -1.10 2.52
C GLN A 40 9.77 -0.84 1.17
N ASN A 41 9.44 0.30 0.57
CA ASN A 41 10.17 0.83 -0.58
C ASN A 41 10.81 2.17 -0.22
N GLN A 42 11.92 2.47 -0.84
CA GLN A 42 12.58 3.76 -0.71
C GLN A 42 12.32 4.62 -1.97
N ASN A 43 11.85 5.86 -1.78
CA ASN A 43 11.65 6.88 -2.82
C ASN A 43 10.99 6.33 -4.10
N THR A 44 9.83 5.71 -3.96
CA THR A 44 9.17 4.99 -5.04
C THR A 44 7.72 5.43 -5.22
N VAL A 45 7.32 5.74 -6.44
CA VAL A 45 5.90 5.82 -6.82
C VAL A 45 5.46 4.46 -7.35
N VAL A 46 4.41 3.90 -6.75
CA VAL A 46 3.79 2.65 -7.20
C VAL A 46 2.44 2.97 -7.81
N ILE A 47 2.30 2.68 -9.11
CA ILE A 47 1.03 2.87 -9.85
C ILE A 47 0.24 1.57 -9.91
N GLY A 48 -1.08 1.70 -9.98
CA GLY A 48 -1.97 0.56 -10.18
C GLY A 48 -1.86 -0.02 -11.60
N ARG A 49 -2.29 -1.28 -11.76
CA ARG A 49 -2.18 -2.08 -12.99
C ARG A 49 -2.56 -1.32 -14.28
N ASN A 50 -3.67 -0.58 -14.25
CA ASN A 50 -4.25 0.06 -15.43
C ASN A 50 -4.00 1.57 -15.48
N GLN A 51 -3.13 2.12 -14.63
CA GLN A 51 -2.89 3.56 -14.60
C GLN A 51 -1.86 4.00 -15.65
N ASN A 52 -2.08 5.21 -16.19
CA ASN A 52 -1.10 5.90 -17.01
C ASN A 52 -0.13 6.67 -16.10
N ALA A 53 1.15 6.29 -16.14
CA ALA A 53 2.18 6.86 -15.28
C ALA A 53 2.30 8.38 -15.41
N TRP A 54 2.30 8.91 -16.64
CA TRP A 54 2.45 10.34 -16.90
C TRP A 54 1.26 11.19 -16.44
N LYS A 55 0.08 10.58 -16.31
CA LYS A 55 -1.11 11.27 -15.75
C LYS A 55 -1.13 11.28 -14.22
N GLU A 56 -0.57 10.26 -13.60
CA GLU A 56 -0.65 10.04 -12.16
C GLU A 56 0.62 10.48 -11.41
N CYS A 57 1.75 10.61 -12.13
CA CYS A 57 3.04 10.90 -11.54
C CYS A 57 3.86 11.87 -12.42
N ARG A 58 4.62 12.74 -11.79
CA ARG A 58 5.63 13.58 -12.43
C ARG A 58 6.91 12.76 -12.62
N THR A 59 6.88 11.86 -13.60
CA THR A 59 7.91 10.81 -13.80
C THR A 59 9.31 11.39 -13.99
N THR A 60 9.47 12.40 -14.86
CA THR A 60 10.76 13.05 -15.09
C THR A 60 11.37 13.59 -13.79
N LYS A 61 10.57 14.31 -13.00
CA LYS A 61 11.04 14.87 -11.74
C LYS A 61 11.38 13.77 -10.71
N LEU A 62 10.60 12.70 -10.66
CA LEU A 62 10.87 11.55 -9.81
C LEU A 62 12.24 10.94 -10.15
N GLU A 63 12.53 10.73 -11.43
CA GLU A 63 13.79 10.14 -11.93
C GLU A 63 14.99 11.06 -11.67
N GLU A 64 14.87 12.36 -11.97
CA GLU A 64 15.91 13.37 -11.73
C GLU A 64 16.31 13.46 -10.25
N GLU A 65 15.37 13.25 -9.34
CA GLU A 65 15.59 13.25 -7.88
C GLU A 65 15.94 11.85 -7.33
N GLY A 66 16.31 10.90 -8.20
CA GLY A 66 16.73 9.53 -7.81
C GLY A 66 15.60 8.65 -7.30
N GLY A 67 14.36 9.02 -7.59
CA GLY A 67 13.19 8.21 -7.28
C GLY A 67 12.91 7.17 -8.35
N HIS A 68 11.96 6.29 -8.08
CA HIS A 68 11.67 5.14 -8.91
C HIS A 68 10.18 4.99 -9.17
N LEU A 69 9.85 4.46 -10.34
CA LEU A 69 8.49 4.12 -10.73
C LEU A 69 8.34 2.61 -10.79
N ALA A 70 7.30 2.07 -10.15
CA ALA A 70 6.94 0.66 -10.24
C ALA A 70 5.43 0.50 -10.52
N ARG A 71 5.06 -0.62 -11.08
CA ARG A 71 3.66 -0.99 -11.33
C ARG A 71 3.32 -2.26 -10.56
N ARG A 72 2.23 -2.22 -9.77
CA ARG A 72 1.72 -3.39 -9.07
C ARG A 72 0.66 -4.13 -9.90
N LEU A 73 0.39 -5.38 -9.55
CA LEU A 73 -0.64 -6.22 -10.19
C LEU A 73 -2.05 -5.77 -9.84
N SER A 74 -2.26 -5.25 -8.63
CA SER A 74 -3.58 -4.76 -8.19
C SER A 74 -3.97 -3.45 -8.89
N GLY A 75 -5.26 -3.15 -8.86
CA GLY A 75 -5.80 -1.87 -9.31
C GLY A 75 -5.55 -0.72 -8.32
N GLY A 76 -6.34 0.33 -8.45
CA GLY A 76 -6.30 1.50 -7.56
C GLY A 76 -5.43 2.64 -8.07
N GLY A 77 -5.23 3.65 -7.21
CA GLY A 77 -4.50 4.89 -7.49
C GLY A 77 -2.98 4.76 -7.33
N ALA A 78 -2.25 5.79 -7.78
CA ALA A 78 -0.83 5.92 -7.50
C ALA A 78 -0.60 6.24 -6.02
N VAL A 79 0.45 5.67 -5.46
CA VAL A 79 0.92 5.90 -4.09
C VAL A 79 2.40 6.21 -4.08
N TYR A 80 2.85 6.97 -3.08
CA TYR A 80 4.26 7.24 -2.86
C TYR A 80 4.73 6.51 -1.62
N HIS A 81 5.86 5.83 -1.74
CA HIS A 81 6.52 5.09 -0.68
C HIS A 81 7.90 5.66 -0.39
N ASP A 82 8.13 6.01 0.86
CA ASP A 82 9.43 6.21 1.46
C ASP A 82 9.59 5.30 2.68
N LEU A 83 10.67 5.43 3.42
CA LEU A 83 10.91 4.60 4.61
C LEU A 83 9.98 4.93 5.78
N GLY A 84 9.19 5.98 5.70
CA GLY A 84 8.09 6.29 6.62
C GLY A 84 6.79 5.55 6.29
N ASN A 85 6.76 4.79 5.18
CA ASN A 85 5.62 3.97 4.80
C ASN A 85 5.95 2.49 4.95
N MET A 86 5.16 1.76 5.72
CA MET A 86 5.19 0.30 5.76
C MET A 86 4.08 -0.26 4.89
N ASN A 87 4.39 -1.26 4.09
CA ASN A 87 3.41 -2.01 3.33
C ASN A 87 3.15 -3.35 4.02
N PHE A 88 1.92 -3.81 3.91
CA PHE A 88 1.54 -5.16 4.30
C PHE A 88 0.82 -5.84 3.14
N THR A 89 0.95 -7.16 3.06
CA THR A 89 0.21 -7.99 2.10
C THR A 89 -0.26 -9.26 2.80
N PHE A 90 -1.56 -9.49 2.79
CA PHE A 90 -2.15 -10.77 3.13
C PHE A 90 -2.33 -11.58 1.84
N LEU A 91 -1.70 -12.74 1.76
CA LEU A 91 -1.83 -13.67 0.63
C LEU A 91 -2.54 -14.92 1.12
N ILE A 92 -3.56 -15.36 0.39
CA ILE A 92 -4.47 -16.42 0.84
C ILE A 92 -5.20 -17.03 -0.36
N ASN A 93 -5.68 -18.24 -0.21
CA ASN A 93 -6.60 -18.83 -1.19
C ASN A 93 -7.96 -18.13 -1.17
N LYS A 94 -8.57 -18.00 -2.32
CA LYS A 94 -9.86 -17.32 -2.54
C LYS A 94 -11.00 -17.86 -1.68
N GLU A 95 -11.02 -19.15 -1.44
CA GLU A 95 -12.06 -19.80 -0.63
C GLU A 95 -12.00 -19.38 0.85
N GLU A 96 -10.84 -18.95 1.32
CA GLU A 96 -10.58 -18.54 2.70
C GLU A 96 -10.46 -17.01 2.86
N TYR A 97 -10.69 -16.28 1.75
CA TYR A 97 -10.53 -14.84 1.73
C TYR A 97 -11.63 -14.13 2.52
N ASP A 98 -11.23 -13.45 3.57
CA ASP A 98 -12.09 -12.61 4.41
C ASP A 98 -11.45 -11.22 4.59
N LEU A 99 -11.92 -10.28 3.77
CA LEU A 99 -11.41 -8.91 3.79
C LEU A 99 -11.66 -8.22 5.13
N ASP A 100 -12.82 -8.40 5.71
CA ASP A 100 -13.18 -7.71 6.96
C ASP A 100 -12.29 -8.20 8.10
N ARG A 101 -12.00 -9.49 8.17
CA ARG A 101 -11.04 -10.06 9.11
C ARG A 101 -9.63 -9.52 8.92
N GLN A 102 -9.17 -9.40 7.68
CA GLN A 102 -7.83 -8.84 7.37
C GLN A 102 -7.74 -7.35 7.75
N LEU A 103 -8.78 -6.57 7.48
CA LEU A 103 -8.85 -5.16 7.91
C LEU A 103 -8.88 -5.03 9.45
N GLN A 104 -9.58 -5.94 10.14
CA GLN A 104 -9.61 -5.97 11.61
C GLN A 104 -8.23 -6.26 12.22
N VAL A 105 -7.35 -7.01 11.55
CA VAL A 105 -5.97 -7.20 12.00
C VAL A 105 -5.22 -5.86 12.04
N ILE A 106 -5.39 -5.03 11.00
CA ILE A 106 -4.74 -3.71 10.95
C ILE A 106 -5.35 -2.76 11.97
N ILE A 107 -6.68 -2.72 12.08
CA ILE A 107 -7.39 -1.89 13.06
C ILE A 107 -7.00 -2.29 14.49
N GLY A 108 -7.01 -3.59 14.79
CA GLY A 108 -6.62 -4.08 16.11
C GLY A 108 -5.15 -3.80 16.46
N ALA A 109 -4.25 -3.83 15.48
CA ALA A 109 -2.87 -3.40 15.69
C ALA A 109 -2.77 -1.91 16.08
N MET A 110 -3.63 -1.05 15.49
CA MET A 110 -3.71 0.37 15.88
C MET A 110 -4.28 0.54 17.29
N GLU A 111 -5.28 -0.24 17.66
CA GLU A 111 -5.85 -0.22 19.02
C GLU A 111 -4.82 -0.60 20.09
N ILE A 112 -3.96 -1.59 19.81
CA ILE A 112 -2.85 -1.96 20.71
C ILE A 112 -1.88 -0.78 20.91
N LEU A 113 -1.71 0.06 19.90
CA LEU A 113 -0.91 1.29 19.97
C LEU A 113 -1.66 2.48 20.59
N GLY A 114 -2.90 2.28 21.05
CA GLY A 114 -3.74 3.32 21.64
C GLY A 114 -4.40 4.26 20.62
N LEU A 115 -4.42 3.89 19.34
CA LEU A 115 -5.00 4.68 18.26
C LEU A 115 -6.39 4.14 17.86
N LYS A 116 -7.35 5.04 17.64
CA LYS A 116 -8.68 4.67 17.17
C LYS A 116 -8.73 4.72 15.65
N ALA A 117 -8.65 3.56 15.03
CA ALA A 117 -8.74 3.40 13.58
C ALA A 117 -10.12 2.90 13.18
N GLU A 118 -10.62 3.36 12.03
CA GLU A 118 -11.91 2.96 11.48
C GLU A 118 -11.84 2.71 9.97
N LYS A 119 -12.60 1.74 9.49
CA LYS A 119 -12.77 1.49 8.06
C LYS A 119 -13.62 2.58 7.42
N SER A 120 -13.19 3.12 6.30
CA SER A 120 -13.94 4.10 5.53
C SER A 120 -14.05 3.71 4.07
N GLY A 121 -15.29 3.62 3.60
CA GLY A 121 -15.57 3.20 2.24
C GLY A 121 -15.02 1.80 1.94
N ARG A 122 -14.51 1.62 0.72
CA ARG A 122 -14.02 0.32 0.26
C ARG A 122 -12.56 0.04 0.63
N ASN A 123 -11.72 1.08 0.62
CA ASN A 123 -10.27 0.91 0.51
C ASN A 123 -9.46 1.77 1.50
N ASP A 124 -10.08 2.52 2.38
CA ASP A 124 -9.38 3.45 3.26
C ASP A 124 -9.56 3.04 4.73
N ILE A 125 -8.50 3.17 5.54
CA ILE A 125 -8.58 3.13 6.99
C ILE A 125 -8.16 4.51 7.50
N LEU A 126 -8.95 5.06 8.41
CA LEU A 126 -8.80 6.42 8.92
C LEU A 126 -8.42 6.42 10.39
N ILE A 127 -7.75 7.50 10.80
CA ILE A 127 -7.59 7.96 12.18
C ILE A 127 -7.99 9.43 12.19
N ASP A 128 -8.89 9.82 13.08
CA ASP A 128 -9.42 11.19 13.20
C ASP A 128 -9.95 11.74 11.87
N GLY A 129 -10.65 10.89 11.10
CA GLY A 129 -11.23 11.24 9.80
C GLY A 129 -10.23 11.40 8.66
N LYS A 130 -8.94 11.16 8.88
CA LYS A 130 -7.88 11.22 7.86
C LYS A 130 -7.31 9.85 7.55
N LYS A 131 -7.06 9.59 6.28
CA LYS A 131 -6.52 8.32 5.81
C LYS A 131 -5.05 8.15 6.19
N PHE A 132 -4.72 7.07 6.92
CA PHE A 132 -3.35 6.63 7.15
C PHE A 132 -3.01 5.33 6.40
N SER A 133 -4.03 4.59 5.94
CA SER A 133 -3.87 3.35 5.21
C SER A 133 -4.77 3.30 3.98
N GLY A 134 -4.18 2.95 2.86
CA GLY A 134 -4.89 2.70 1.61
C GLY A 134 -4.71 1.27 1.17
N ASN A 135 -5.78 0.65 0.69
CA ASN A 135 -5.84 -0.77 0.41
C ASN A 135 -6.17 -1.04 -1.05
N ALA A 136 -5.64 -2.13 -1.61
CA ALA A 136 -5.96 -2.63 -2.93
C ALA A 136 -5.96 -4.17 -2.92
N PHE A 137 -6.62 -4.76 -3.90
CA PHE A 137 -6.91 -6.18 -3.95
C PHE A 137 -6.55 -6.73 -5.32
N TYR A 138 -6.13 -7.98 -5.35
CA TYR A 138 -5.85 -8.70 -6.58
C TYR A 138 -6.25 -10.16 -6.43
N GLU A 139 -6.77 -10.71 -7.51
CA GLU A 139 -7.19 -12.09 -7.59
C GLU A 139 -6.64 -12.71 -8.87
N GLN A 140 -6.06 -13.89 -8.77
CA GLN A 140 -5.58 -14.68 -9.88
C GLN A 140 -5.88 -16.17 -9.62
N GLU A 141 -6.72 -16.77 -10.47
CA GLU A 141 -7.15 -18.16 -10.34
C GLU A 141 -7.76 -18.47 -8.95
N LYS A 142 -7.09 -19.30 -8.15
CA LYS A 142 -7.51 -19.66 -6.79
C LYS A 142 -6.85 -18.81 -5.70
N HIS A 143 -5.90 -17.95 -6.05
CA HIS A 143 -5.16 -17.14 -5.09
C HIS A 143 -5.61 -15.69 -5.13
N CYS A 144 -5.55 -15.04 -4.00
CA CYS A 144 -5.79 -13.61 -3.91
C CYS A 144 -4.89 -12.96 -2.87
N TYR A 145 -4.67 -11.66 -3.04
CA TYR A 145 -4.08 -10.87 -1.99
C TYR A 145 -4.85 -9.57 -1.73
N HIS A 146 -4.74 -9.14 -0.50
CA HIS A 146 -5.06 -7.80 -0.03
C HIS A 146 -3.80 -7.14 0.46
N HIS A 147 -3.39 -6.06 -0.15
CA HIS A 147 -2.27 -5.28 0.32
C HIS A 147 -2.64 -3.83 0.61
N GLY A 148 -1.86 -3.20 1.47
CA GLY A 148 -2.07 -1.83 1.85
C GLY A 148 -0.82 -1.15 2.35
N THR A 149 -0.99 0.15 2.61
CA THR A 149 0.03 1.03 3.16
C THR A 149 -0.30 1.38 4.59
N ILE A 150 0.70 1.54 5.44
CA ILE A 150 0.60 2.16 6.77
C ILE A 150 1.55 3.34 6.79
N MET A 151 0.99 4.55 6.84
CA MET A 151 1.76 5.80 6.83
C MET A 151 2.18 6.12 8.26
N VAL A 152 3.42 5.74 8.63
CA VAL A 152 3.98 5.98 9.96
C VAL A 152 4.64 7.35 10.05
N GLY A 153 5.46 7.69 9.05
CA GLY A 153 6.21 8.94 9.00
C GLY A 153 6.55 9.36 7.57
N VAL A 154 5.59 9.22 6.64
CA VAL A 154 5.77 9.57 5.22
C VAL A 154 6.00 11.06 5.06
N ASN A 155 6.95 11.44 4.21
CA ASN A 155 7.15 12.83 3.84
C ASN A 155 6.04 13.32 2.92
N MET A 156 5.08 14.08 3.50
CA MET A 156 3.91 14.59 2.79
C MET A 156 4.24 15.62 1.70
N GLU A 157 5.37 16.30 1.80
CA GLU A 157 5.82 17.25 0.78
C GLU A 157 6.29 16.50 -0.46
N THR A 158 7.11 15.47 -0.25
CA THR A 158 7.62 14.62 -1.31
C THR A 158 6.48 13.85 -1.99
N LEU A 159 5.53 13.30 -1.22
CA LEU A 159 4.31 12.69 -1.75
C LEU A 159 3.56 13.64 -2.69
N SER A 160 3.30 14.87 -2.25
CA SER A 160 2.59 15.88 -3.04
C SER A 160 3.41 16.38 -4.25
N ARG A 161 4.74 16.29 -4.16
CA ARG A 161 5.66 16.68 -5.22
C ARG A 161 5.62 15.74 -6.42
N TYR A 162 5.49 14.44 -6.18
CA TYR A 162 5.53 13.44 -7.24
C TYR A 162 4.16 13.02 -7.76
N LEU A 163 3.15 12.95 -6.90
CA LEU A 163 1.81 12.53 -7.33
C LEU A 163 1.03 13.68 -7.97
N THR A 164 0.41 13.36 -9.11
CA THR A 164 -0.54 14.24 -9.79
C THR A 164 -1.96 13.76 -9.51
N VAL A 165 -2.70 14.50 -8.68
CA VAL A 165 -4.09 14.15 -8.37
C VAL A 165 -5.01 15.05 -9.18
N SER A 166 -5.94 14.46 -9.94
CA SER A 166 -6.91 15.24 -10.70
C SER A 166 -7.83 16.04 -9.77
N LYS A 167 -8.16 17.27 -10.17
CA LYS A 167 -9.09 18.14 -9.43
C LYS A 167 -10.44 17.46 -9.21
N ASP A 168 -10.88 16.62 -10.15
CA ASP A 168 -12.16 15.91 -10.04
C ASP A 168 -12.11 14.83 -8.94
N LYS A 169 -10.98 14.12 -8.78
CA LYS A 169 -10.78 13.16 -7.68
C LYS A 169 -10.77 13.85 -6.31
N LEU A 170 -10.22 15.05 -6.21
CA LEU A 170 -10.23 15.85 -4.97
C LEU A 170 -11.65 16.34 -4.66
N LYS A 171 -12.33 16.93 -5.63
CA LYS A 171 -13.72 17.41 -5.47
C LYS A 171 -14.69 16.29 -5.10
N ALA A 172 -14.60 15.13 -5.73
CA ALA A 172 -15.42 13.95 -5.40
C ALA A 172 -15.24 13.45 -3.97
N LYS A 173 -14.13 13.78 -3.32
CA LYS A 173 -13.81 13.46 -1.92
C LYS A 173 -14.00 14.64 -0.95
N GLY A 174 -14.45 15.79 -1.44
CA GLY A 174 -14.72 16.98 -0.63
C GLY A 174 -13.47 17.61 0.01
N VAL A 175 -12.29 17.47 -0.64
CA VAL A 175 -11.01 17.96 -0.12
C VAL A 175 -10.26 18.80 -1.15
N ASP A 176 -9.50 19.79 -0.69
CA ASP A 176 -8.77 20.72 -1.55
C ASP A 176 -7.39 20.20 -1.98
N SER A 177 -6.83 19.26 -1.24
CA SER A 177 -5.49 18.69 -1.53
C SER A 177 -5.35 17.25 -1.00
N VAL A 178 -4.31 16.55 -1.50
CA VAL A 178 -3.94 15.24 -0.96
C VAL A 178 -3.51 15.35 0.51
N LYS A 179 -2.76 16.39 0.85
CA LYS A 179 -2.28 16.68 2.22
C LYS A 179 -3.41 16.77 3.25
N SER A 180 -4.55 17.38 2.88
CA SER A 180 -5.69 17.51 3.80
C SER A 180 -6.44 16.20 4.03
N ARG A 181 -6.21 15.21 3.19
CA ARG A 181 -6.92 13.91 3.20
C ARG A 181 -6.16 12.80 3.93
N VAL A 182 -4.84 12.87 3.97
CA VAL A 182 -3.98 11.81 4.52
C VAL A 182 -3.27 12.26 5.79
N THR A 183 -2.87 11.30 6.62
CA THR A 183 -2.11 11.54 7.86
C THR A 183 -1.09 10.42 8.07
N ASN A 184 -0.07 10.70 8.85
CA ASN A 184 0.76 9.69 9.49
C ASN A 184 0.12 9.26 10.83
N LEU A 185 0.58 8.12 11.34
CA LEU A 185 0.24 7.63 12.68
C LEU A 185 0.81 8.54 13.77
#